data_333642816e94c166a0ec043158d1bc59
#
_entry.id   333642816e94c166a0ec043158d1bc59
#
_cell.length_a   1.000
_cell.length_b   1.000
_cell.length_c   1.000
_cell.angle_alpha   90.00
_cell.angle_beta   90.00
_cell.angle_gamma   90.00
#
_symmetry.space_group_name_H-M   'P 1'
#
loop_
_entity.id
_entity.type
_entity.pdbx_description
1 polymer ?
#
loop_
_entity_poly.entity_id
_entity_poly.type
_entity_poly.pdbx_seq_one_letter_code
_entity_poly.pdbx_strand_id
1 'polypeptide(L)'
;GIDLIHYASSLGINILDCWMSDPVSRDIIGKGIKENRSKWYIQGHIGSTWKDGQYFRTRDMKYVRPAFEDLLKRLQTDYIDLGMIHYVDSEEEWEQIQHSDYMDYIMELKNSGVIHHIGMSSHNPKVAIKAAQSGFVEMILFSINPAFDMLPASENIDTMFAEEFDASLKGIDAERARLYKVCEQNDVGI
;
A
#
# COMPACT_ATOMS: atom_id res chain seq x y z
N GLY A 1 -0.12 12.47 -18.35
CA GLY A 1 -0.66 11.45 -17.41
C GLY A 1 -1.42 10.36 -18.12
N ILE A 2 -2.53 10.65 -18.81
CA ILE A 2 -3.40 9.63 -19.46
C ILE A 2 -2.62 8.83 -20.51
N ASP A 3 -1.91 9.50 -21.41
CA ASP A 3 -1.10 8.83 -22.46
C ASP A 3 -0.03 7.90 -21.89
N LEU A 4 0.54 8.25 -20.72
CA LEU A 4 1.48 7.39 -20.02
C LEU A 4 0.81 6.10 -19.51
N ILE A 5 -0.39 6.19 -18.97
CA ILE A 5 -1.18 5.01 -18.52
C ILE A 5 -1.49 4.10 -19.71
N HIS A 6 -1.93 4.67 -20.82
CA HIS A 6 -2.21 3.91 -22.05
C HIS A 6 -0.93 3.24 -22.60
N TYR A 7 0.19 3.96 -22.58
CA TYR A 7 1.48 3.42 -23.02
C TYR A 7 1.95 2.28 -22.10
N ALA A 8 1.86 2.47 -20.78
CA ALA A 8 2.18 1.42 -19.80
C ALA A 8 1.32 0.15 -20.05
N SER A 9 0.01 0.33 -20.24
CA SER A 9 -0.90 -0.77 -20.59
C SER A 9 -0.49 -1.49 -21.88
N SER A 10 -0.02 -0.76 -22.90
CA SER A 10 0.44 -1.34 -24.17
C SER A 10 1.70 -2.19 -24.02
N LEU A 11 2.48 -1.95 -22.95
CA LEU A 11 3.68 -2.72 -22.61
C LEU A 11 3.37 -3.90 -21.66
N GLY A 12 2.09 -4.14 -21.32
CA GLY A 12 1.68 -5.22 -20.44
C GLY A 12 1.75 -4.88 -18.94
N ILE A 13 2.02 -3.63 -18.56
CA ILE A 13 1.89 -3.18 -17.18
C ILE A 13 0.42 -3.14 -16.81
N ASN A 14 0.05 -3.81 -15.73
CA ASN A 14 -1.33 -3.99 -15.30
C ASN A 14 -1.59 -3.73 -13.81
N ILE A 15 -0.58 -3.29 -13.06
CA ILE A 15 -0.73 -2.86 -11.65
C ILE A 15 -0.54 -1.36 -11.59
N LEU A 16 -1.45 -0.67 -10.90
CA LEU A 16 -1.42 0.76 -10.64
C LEU A 16 -1.50 1.02 -9.14
N ASP A 17 -0.44 1.63 -8.60
CA ASP A 17 -0.44 2.11 -7.23
C ASP A 17 -1.03 3.53 -7.14
N CYS A 18 -2.15 3.66 -6.45
CA CYS A 18 -2.85 4.92 -6.20
C CYS A 18 -2.72 5.34 -4.73
N TRP A 19 -1.46 5.46 -4.25
CA TRP A 19 -1.20 5.82 -2.87
C TRP A 19 -1.50 7.30 -2.56
N MET A 20 -1.24 8.18 -3.53
CA MET A 20 -1.44 9.61 -3.37
C MET A 20 -2.93 9.96 -3.39
N SER A 21 -3.35 10.78 -2.43
CA SER A 21 -4.72 11.25 -2.30
C SER A 21 -5.02 12.54 -3.06
N ASP A 22 -4.03 13.10 -3.78
CA ASP A 22 -4.22 14.28 -4.62
C ASP A 22 -5.36 14.10 -5.63
N PRO A 23 -6.37 14.97 -5.63
CA PRO A 23 -7.52 14.87 -6.52
C PRO A 23 -7.17 14.83 -8.00
N VAL A 24 -6.18 15.62 -8.43
CA VAL A 24 -5.78 15.71 -9.84
C VAL A 24 -5.15 14.40 -10.31
N SER A 25 -4.28 13.81 -9.49
CA SER A 25 -3.65 12.52 -9.78
C SER A 25 -4.69 11.41 -9.91
N ARG A 26 -5.65 11.34 -8.97
CA ARG A 26 -6.75 10.36 -9.01
C ARG A 26 -7.65 10.53 -10.24
N ASP A 27 -7.98 11.77 -10.60
CA ASP A 27 -8.78 12.08 -11.80
C ASP A 27 -8.06 11.66 -13.10
N ILE A 28 -6.73 11.83 -13.17
CA ILE A 28 -5.91 11.41 -14.30
C ILE A 28 -5.92 9.88 -14.41
N ILE A 29 -5.74 9.18 -13.30
CA ILE A 29 -5.79 7.71 -13.26
C ILE A 29 -7.17 7.24 -13.71
N GLY A 30 -8.25 7.75 -13.13
CA GLY A 30 -9.62 7.37 -13.48
C GLY A 30 -9.93 7.53 -14.97
N LYS A 31 -9.53 8.65 -15.56
CA LYS A 31 -9.67 8.88 -17.01
C LYS A 31 -8.82 7.91 -17.83
N GLY A 32 -7.61 7.59 -17.39
CA GLY A 32 -6.69 6.72 -18.11
C GLY A 32 -7.11 5.24 -18.13
N ILE A 33 -7.82 4.79 -17.08
CA ILE A 33 -8.25 3.38 -16.96
C ILE A 33 -9.70 3.14 -17.40
N LYS A 34 -10.48 4.18 -17.63
CA LYS A 34 -11.94 4.11 -17.84
C LYS A 34 -12.38 3.07 -18.86
N GLU A 35 -11.72 3.00 -20.00
CA GLU A 35 -12.10 2.11 -21.09
C GLU A 35 -11.66 0.65 -20.89
N ASN A 36 -10.73 0.42 -19.98
CA ASN A 36 -10.12 -0.89 -19.76
C ASN A 36 -9.89 -1.21 -18.28
N ARG A 37 -10.75 -0.69 -17.36
CA ARG A 37 -10.66 -0.87 -15.91
C ARG A 37 -10.36 -2.32 -15.50
N SER A 38 -11.00 -3.29 -16.13
CA SER A 38 -10.83 -4.72 -15.80
C SER A 38 -9.46 -5.30 -16.17
N LYS A 39 -8.61 -4.55 -16.88
CA LYS A 39 -7.23 -4.96 -17.17
C LYS A 39 -6.24 -4.48 -16.12
N TRP A 40 -6.69 -3.67 -15.17
CA TRP A 40 -5.87 -3.07 -14.16
C TRP A 40 -6.17 -3.65 -12.77
N TYR A 41 -5.12 -4.02 -12.07
CA TYR A 41 -5.13 -4.26 -10.64
C TYR A 41 -4.74 -2.96 -9.93
N ILE A 42 -5.68 -2.38 -9.18
CA ILE A 42 -5.47 -1.08 -8.54
C ILE A 42 -5.23 -1.27 -7.05
N GLN A 43 -4.13 -0.71 -6.59
CA GLN A 43 -3.83 -0.53 -5.17
C GLN A 43 -4.44 0.80 -4.71
N GLY A 44 -5.46 0.76 -3.88
CA GLY A 44 -6.10 1.93 -3.29
C GLY A 44 -5.76 2.03 -1.80
N HIS A 45 -5.10 3.12 -1.39
CA HIS A 45 -4.60 3.25 -0.03
C HIS A 45 -5.64 3.83 0.92
N ILE A 46 -6.08 3.02 1.88
CA ILE A 46 -7.02 3.39 2.95
C ILE A 46 -6.23 4.10 4.06
N GLY A 47 -6.59 5.34 4.39
CA GLY A 47 -5.84 6.18 5.32
C GLY A 47 -4.90 7.19 4.66
N SER A 48 -4.77 7.17 3.32
CA SER A 48 -4.21 8.27 2.54
C SER A 48 -5.32 9.29 2.25
N THR A 49 -5.25 10.46 2.84
CA THR A 49 -6.27 11.49 2.77
C THR A 49 -5.72 12.81 2.23
N TRP A 50 -6.61 13.70 1.81
CA TRP A 50 -6.25 15.03 1.31
C TRP A 50 -6.98 16.12 2.11
N LYS A 51 -6.22 17.01 2.70
CA LYS A 51 -6.79 18.07 3.53
C LYS A 51 -6.02 19.37 3.29
N ASP A 52 -6.76 20.48 3.13
CA ASP A 52 -6.20 21.83 2.96
C ASP A 52 -5.11 21.90 1.85
N GLY A 53 -5.31 21.15 0.76
CA GLY A 53 -4.37 21.11 -0.36
C GLY A 53 -3.13 20.25 -0.15
N GLN A 54 -3.11 19.41 0.88
CA GLN A 54 -1.97 18.57 1.23
C GLN A 54 -2.36 17.13 1.54
N TYR A 55 -1.42 16.22 1.30
CA TYR A 55 -1.49 14.86 1.77
C TYR A 55 -1.49 14.80 3.30
N PHE A 56 -2.38 13.95 3.84
CA PHE A 56 -2.52 13.72 5.28
C PHE A 56 -2.78 12.25 5.56
N ARG A 57 -1.85 11.58 6.24
CA ARG A 57 -2.03 10.20 6.69
C ARG A 57 -2.81 10.17 8.00
N THR A 58 -3.85 9.34 8.08
CA THR A 58 -4.66 9.20 9.31
C THR A 58 -5.37 7.85 9.38
N ARG A 59 -5.73 7.44 10.61
CA ARG A 59 -6.65 6.33 10.91
C ARG A 59 -8.02 6.82 11.41
N ASP A 60 -8.19 8.12 11.60
CA ASP A 60 -9.48 8.71 12.02
C ASP A 60 -10.54 8.51 10.94
N MET A 61 -11.56 7.72 11.28
CA MET A 61 -12.64 7.32 10.36
C MET A 61 -13.43 8.50 9.81
N LYS A 62 -13.44 9.64 10.51
CA LYS A 62 -14.03 10.89 10.01
C LYS A 62 -13.39 11.36 8.70
N TYR A 63 -12.12 11.06 8.49
CA TYR A 63 -11.38 11.42 7.27
C TYR A 63 -11.21 10.23 6.34
N VAL A 64 -11.03 9.02 6.88
CA VAL A 64 -10.76 7.81 6.11
C VAL A 64 -11.93 7.45 5.19
N ARG A 65 -13.16 7.36 5.73
CA ARG A 65 -14.35 6.99 4.91
C ARG A 65 -14.56 7.94 3.73
N PRO A 66 -14.65 9.28 3.92
CA PRO A 66 -14.85 10.20 2.79
C PRO A 66 -13.69 10.16 1.78
N ALA A 67 -12.45 9.95 2.24
CA ALA A 67 -11.29 9.90 1.35
C ALA A 67 -11.28 8.64 0.47
N PHE A 68 -11.76 7.50 0.98
CA PHE A 68 -11.89 6.29 0.20
C PHE A 68 -13.08 6.34 -0.78
N GLU A 69 -14.19 6.92 -0.38
CA GLU A 69 -15.32 7.20 -1.27
C GLU A 69 -14.92 8.17 -2.42
N ASP A 70 -14.14 9.22 -2.10
CA ASP A 70 -13.55 10.12 -3.10
C ASP A 70 -12.60 9.38 -4.07
N LEU A 71 -11.81 8.43 -3.56
CA LEU A 71 -10.95 7.58 -4.39
C LEU A 71 -11.79 6.83 -5.45
N LEU A 72 -12.81 6.08 -5.03
CA LEU A 72 -13.69 5.33 -5.93
C LEU A 72 -14.35 6.24 -6.95
N LYS A 73 -14.90 7.37 -6.51
CA LYS A 73 -15.55 8.36 -7.37
C LYS A 73 -14.61 8.90 -8.45
N ARG A 74 -13.38 9.29 -8.08
CA ARG A 74 -12.40 9.87 -9.01
C ARG A 74 -11.82 8.83 -9.95
N LEU A 75 -11.60 7.62 -9.48
CA LEU A 75 -11.19 6.50 -10.32
C LEU A 75 -12.32 5.98 -11.23
N GLN A 76 -13.55 6.46 -11.04
CA GLN A 76 -14.75 6.06 -11.79
C GLN A 76 -14.95 4.54 -11.75
N THR A 77 -14.80 3.94 -10.58
CA THR A 77 -14.93 2.50 -10.33
C THR A 77 -15.70 2.27 -9.02
N ASP A 78 -16.35 1.14 -8.90
CA ASP A 78 -17.08 0.69 -7.71
C ASP A 78 -16.29 -0.30 -6.87
N TYR A 79 -15.09 -0.69 -7.32
CA TYR A 79 -14.21 -1.59 -6.59
C TYR A 79 -12.72 -1.23 -6.75
N ILE A 80 -11.92 -1.69 -5.78
CA ILE A 80 -10.46 -1.67 -5.78
C ILE A 80 -9.95 -3.10 -5.66
N ASP A 81 -8.97 -3.50 -6.44
CA ASP A 81 -8.44 -4.87 -6.39
C ASP A 81 -7.67 -5.12 -5.10
N LEU A 82 -6.85 -4.18 -4.67
CA LEU A 82 -6.00 -4.26 -3.48
C LEU A 82 -6.26 -3.06 -2.57
N GLY A 83 -7.09 -3.25 -1.53
CA GLY A 83 -7.31 -2.24 -0.47
C GLY A 83 -6.13 -2.23 0.49
N MET A 84 -5.27 -1.22 0.36
CA MET A 84 -4.01 -1.14 1.09
C MET A 84 -4.19 -0.44 2.44
N ILE A 85 -3.87 -1.10 3.53
CA ILE A 85 -3.62 -0.43 4.83
C ILE A 85 -2.44 0.52 4.62
N HIS A 86 -2.72 1.83 4.63
CA HIS A 86 -1.72 2.82 4.24
C HIS A 86 -0.63 2.97 5.26
N TYR A 87 0.54 2.79 4.88
CA TYR A 87 1.79 2.36 5.49
C TYR A 87 1.80 2.29 7.04
N VAL A 88 2.36 1.19 7.56
CA VAL A 88 2.51 0.91 8.98
C VAL A 88 3.95 0.48 9.22
N ASP A 89 4.71 1.27 9.98
CA ASP A 89 6.12 1.03 10.25
C ASP A 89 6.42 0.78 11.73
N SER A 90 5.45 1.03 12.62
CA SER A 90 5.53 0.74 14.05
C SER A 90 4.77 -0.54 14.41
N GLU A 91 5.40 -1.41 15.18
CA GLU A 91 4.77 -2.63 15.70
C GLU A 91 3.60 -2.29 16.64
N GLU A 92 3.72 -1.22 17.42
CA GLU A 92 2.64 -0.76 18.29
C GLU A 92 1.43 -0.27 17.49
N GLU A 93 1.65 0.50 16.41
CA GLU A 93 0.56 0.93 15.51
C GLU A 93 -0.13 -0.26 14.89
N TRP A 94 0.62 -1.29 14.46
CA TRP A 94 0.05 -2.50 13.90
C TRP A 94 -0.89 -3.22 14.88
N GLU A 95 -0.47 -3.38 16.14
CA GLU A 95 -1.31 -3.97 17.19
C GLU A 95 -2.60 -3.15 17.43
N GLN A 96 -2.49 -1.82 17.45
CA GLN A 96 -3.65 -0.93 17.62
C GLN A 96 -4.63 -1.03 16.43
N ILE A 97 -4.13 -1.08 15.21
CA ILE A 97 -4.93 -1.18 13.99
C ILE A 97 -5.82 -2.43 14.02
N GLN A 98 -5.29 -3.57 14.43
CA GLN A 98 -6.02 -4.85 14.41
C GLN A 98 -7.29 -4.84 15.26
N HIS A 99 -7.39 -3.95 16.23
CA HIS A 99 -8.50 -3.85 17.18
C HIS A 99 -9.27 -2.53 17.08
N SER A 100 -9.22 -1.88 15.92
CA SER A 100 -9.77 -0.54 15.70
C SER A 100 -10.98 -0.57 14.75
N ASP A 101 -11.78 0.50 14.82
CA ASP A 101 -12.86 0.78 13.85
C ASP A 101 -12.34 0.96 12.41
N TYR A 102 -11.06 1.31 12.26
CA TYR A 102 -10.40 1.35 10.97
C TYR A 102 -10.26 -0.06 10.35
N MET A 103 -9.90 -1.08 11.13
CA MET A 103 -9.85 -2.46 10.66
C MET A 103 -11.26 -3.01 10.40
N ASP A 104 -12.21 -2.69 11.26
CA ASP A 104 -13.62 -3.06 11.06
C ASP A 104 -14.14 -2.56 9.70
N TYR A 105 -13.78 -1.32 9.34
CA TYR A 105 -14.13 -0.75 8.06
C TYR A 105 -13.47 -1.46 6.87
N ILE A 106 -12.20 -1.81 6.98
CA ILE A 106 -11.50 -2.58 5.94
C ILE A 106 -12.18 -3.93 5.72
N MET A 107 -12.56 -4.61 6.81
CA MET A 107 -13.30 -5.87 6.72
C MET A 107 -14.71 -5.70 6.13
N GLU A 108 -15.40 -4.59 6.43
CA GLU A 108 -16.66 -4.22 5.79
C GLU A 108 -16.50 -4.08 4.27
N LEU A 109 -15.46 -3.34 3.81
CA LEU A 109 -15.16 -3.16 2.40
C LEU A 109 -14.81 -4.49 1.70
N LYS A 110 -14.06 -5.38 2.36
CA LYS A 110 -13.71 -6.71 1.85
C LYS A 110 -14.97 -7.58 1.71
N ASN A 111 -15.79 -7.64 2.76
CA ASN A 111 -16.99 -8.48 2.79
C ASN A 111 -18.06 -8.02 1.80
N SER A 112 -18.12 -6.72 1.52
CA SER A 112 -19.04 -6.15 0.52
C SER A 112 -18.51 -6.24 -0.92
N GLY A 113 -17.27 -6.67 -1.13
CA GLY A 113 -16.62 -6.76 -2.44
C GLY A 113 -16.14 -5.42 -3.00
N VAL A 114 -16.16 -4.35 -2.21
CA VAL A 114 -15.63 -3.03 -2.60
C VAL A 114 -14.10 -3.07 -2.68
N ILE A 115 -13.45 -3.87 -1.85
CA ILE A 115 -12.06 -4.28 -2.07
C ILE A 115 -12.00 -5.80 -2.25
N HIS A 116 -11.19 -6.27 -3.20
CA HIS A 116 -11.08 -7.70 -3.46
C HIS A 116 -10.05 -8.38 -2.55
N HIS A 117 -8.94 -7.72 -2.25
CA HIS A 117 -7.87 -8.22 -1.39
C HIS A 117 -7.43 -7.14 -0.40
N ILE A 118 -6.98 -7.57 0.78
CA ILE A 118 -6.40 -6.68 1.77
C ILE A 118 -4.89 -6.71 1.63
N GLY A 119 -4.30 -5.55 1.38
CA GLY A 119 -2.85 -5.37 1.39
C GLY A 119 -2.41 -4.42 2.50
N MET A 120 -1.11 -4.36 2.71
CA MET A 120 -0.49 -3.37 3.58
C MET A 120 0.81 -2.84 2.98
N SER A 121 1.06 -1.55 3.04
CA SER A 121 2.38 -0.99 2.76
C SER A 121 3.18 -0.81 4.05
N SER A 122 4.47 -1.14 4.01
CA SER A 122 5.39 -0.97 5.13
C SER A 122 6.82 -0.80 4.63
N HIS A 123 7.62 -0.06 5.39
CA HIS A 123 9.07 0.05 5.19
C HIS A 123 9.84 -0.73 6.26
N ASN A 124 9.15 -1.22 7.29
CA ASN A 124 9.73 -2.00 8.39
C ASN A 124 9.47 -3.50 8.19
N PRO A 125 10.49 -4.32 7.92
CA PRO A 125 10.33 -5.75 7.69
C PRO A 125 9.72 -6.50 8.88
N LYS A 126 9.93 -6.06 10.12
CA LYS A 126 9.34 -6.69 11.31
C LYS A 126 7.82 -6.53 11.33
N VAL A 127 7.33 -5.34 10.99
CA VAL A 127 5.88 -5.06 10.90
C VAL A 127 5.28 -5.83 9.74
N ALA A 128 5.93 -5.82 8.59
CA ALA A 128 5.49 -6.55 7.40
C ALA A 128 5.40 -8.07 7.66
N ILE A 129 6.34 -8.66 8.42
CA ILE A 129 6.29 -10.07 8.85
C ILE A 129 5.05 -10.34 9.71
N LYS A 130 4.77 -9.49 10.70
CA LYS A 130 3.58 -9.64 11.55
C LYS A 130 2.29 -9.55 10.74
N ALA A 131 2.24 -8.61 9.80
CA ALA A 131 1.09 -8.47 8.90
C ALA A 131 0.89 -9.70 8.00
N ALA A 132 1.96 -10.21 7.38
CA ALA A 132 1.90 -11.41 6.56
C ALA A 132 1.48 -12.66 7.34
N GLN A 133 1.74 -12.71 8.65
CA GLN A 133 1.33 -13.79 9.56
C GLN A 133 -0.08 -13.62 10.15
N SER A 134 -0.74 -12.48 9.92
CA SER A 134 -2.04 -12.17 10.51
C SER A 134 -3.20 -13.04 10.00
N GLY A 135 -3.06 -13.63 8.82
CA GLY A 135 -4.07 -14.43 8.16
C GLY A 135 -5.14 -13.65 7.38
N PHE A 136 -5.10 -12.32 7.39
CA PHE A 136 -6.01 -11.48 6.61
C PHE A 136 -5.32 -10.53 5.62
N VAL A 137 -4.02 -10.27 5.76
CA VAL A 137 -3.24 -9.53 4.77
C VAL A 137 -2.79 -10.48 3.68
N GLU A 138 -3.15 -10.17 2.44
CA GLU A 138 -2.91 -11.01 1.26
C GLU A 138 -1.76 -10.47 0.39
N MET A 139 -1.32 -9.22 0.62
CA MET A 139 -0.22 -8.59 -0.11
C MET A 139 0.52 -7.57 0.74
N ILE A 140 1.83 -7.54 0.61
CA ILE A 140 2.71 -6.51 1.20
C ILE A 140 3.32 -5.66 0.09
N LEU A 141 3.10 -4.35 0.13
CA LEU A 141 3.86 -3.39 -0.69
C LEU A 141 5.11 -2.99 0.10
N PHE A 142 6.26 -3.45 -0.38
CA PHE A 142 7.54 -3.28 0.29
C PHE A 142 8.64 -2.82 -0.68
N SER A 143 9.58 -2.01 -0.20
CA SER A 143 10.69 -1.53 -1.03
C SER A 143 11.75 -2.61 -1.21
N ILE A 144 11.69 -3.34 -2.32
CA ILE A 144 12.63 -4.40 -2.68
C ILE A 144 13.60 -3.87 -3.73
N ASN A 145 14.85 -3.69 -3.34
CA ASN A 145 15.94 -3.40 -4.25
C ASN A 145 17.30 -3.62 -3.54
N PRO A 146 18.41 -3.79 -4.29
CA PRO A 146 19.71 -4.10 -3.69
C PRO A 146 20.22 -3.09 -2.66
N ALA A 147 19.84 -1.82 -2.77
CA ALA A 147 20.25 -0.80 -1.80
C ALA A 147 19.47 -0.94 -0.48
N PHE A 148 18.15 -1.07 -0.53
CA PHE A 148 17.32 -1.18 0.65
C PHE A 148 17.44 -2.55 1.33
N ASP A 149 17.68 -3.61 0.58
CA ASP A 149 17.81 -4.96 1.12
C ASP A 149 18.98 -5.14 2.08
N MET A 150 19.96 -4.25 2.06
CA MET A 150 21.06 -4.23 3.01
C MET A 150 20.74 -3.44 4.29
N LEU A 151 19.65 -2.71 4.34
CA LEU A 151 19.32 -1.83 5.48
C LEU A 151 18.57 -2.60 6.57
N PRO A 152 18.93 -2.35 7.86
CA PRO A 152 18.20 -2.92 8.99
C PRO A 152 16.78 -2.37 9.10
N ALA A 153 15.95 -3.05 9.89
CA ALA A 153 14.61 -2.58 10.20
C ALA A 153 14.64 -1.22 10.89
N SER A 154 13.74 -0.30 10.48
CA SER A 154 13.56 1.01 11.10
C SER A 154 12.08 1.41 11.11
N GLU A 155 11.66 2.10 12.15
CA GLU A 155 10.35 2.76 12.23
C GLU A 155 10.35 4.15 11.59
N ASN A 156 11.53 4.65 11.20
CA ASN A 156 11.69 5.93 10.52
C ASN A 156 12.16 5.71 9.08
N ILE A 157 11.27 5.98 8.13
CA ILE A 157 11.56 5.87 6.69
C ILE A 157 12.72 6.77 6.25
N ASP A 158 12.93 7.92 6.91
CA ASP A 158 14.01 8.85 6.53
C ASP A 158 15.40 8.23 6.67
N THR A 159 15.56 7.21 7.54
CA THR A 159 16.82 6.47 7.66
C THR A 159 17.17 5.70 6.39
N MET A 160 16.19 5.35 5.55
CA MET A 160 16.41 4.66 4.28
C MET A 160 16.97 5.58 3.17
N PHE A 161 16.86 6.90 3.37
CA PHE A 161 17.32 7.92 2.44
C PHE A 161 18.57 8.67 2.96
N ALA A 162 19.20 8.15 4.03
CA ALA A 162 20.44 8.73 4.52
C ALA A 162 21.55 8.64 3.44
N GLU A 163 22.33 9.69 3.29
CA GLU A 163 23.38 9.80 2.26
C GLU A 163 24.58 8.87 2.52
N GLU A 164 24.77 8.45 3.77
CA GLU A 164 25.91 7.62 4.19
C GLU A 164 25.48 6.17 4.43
N PHE A 165 26.02 5.26 3.63
CA PHE A 165 25.91 3.82 3.87
C PHE A 165 27.10 3.34 4.70
N ASP A 166 26.83 2.55 5.74
CA ASP A 166 27.86 1.84 6.47
C ASP A 166 28.55 0.83 5.56
N ALA A 167 29.86 0.98 5.36
CA ALA A 167 30.65 0.07 4.53
C ALA A 167 30.70 -1.38 5.06
N SER A 168 30.23 -1.63 6.29
CA SER A 168 30.07 -2.97 6.88
C SER A 168 28.83 -3.72 6.38
N LEU A 169 27.83 -3.02 5.79
CA LEU A 169 26.63 -3.63 5.25
C LEU A 169 26.98 -4.53 4.06
N LYS A 170 26.62 -5.81 4.15
CA LYS A 170 26.88 -6.81 3.11
C LYS A 170 25.71 -7.77 2.97
N GLY A 171 25.24 -7.94 1.74
CA GLY A 171 24.14 -8.85 1.43
C GLY A 171 22.78 -8.35 1.91
N ILE A 172 21.80 -9.25 1.90
CA ILE A 172 20.43 -8.93 2.33
C ILE A 172 20.37 -8.93 3.86
N ASP A 173 19.75 -7.92 4.45
CA ASP A 173 19.46 -7.89 5.89
C ASP A 173 18.63 -9.12 6.31
N ALA A 174 18.93 -9.67 7.47
CA ALA A 174 18.34 -10.93 7.95
C ALA A 174 16.81 -10.83 8.12
N GLU A 175 16.28 -9.69 8.59
CA GLU A 175 14.83 -9.49 8.76
C GLU A 175 14.14 -9.36 7.39
N ARG A 176 14.78 -8.73 6.41
CA ARG A 176 14.26 -8.65 5.04
C ARG A 176 14.23 -10.02 4.37
N ALA A 177 15.31 -10.80 4.47
CA ALA A 177 15.35 -12.17 3.98
C ALA A 177 14.29 -13.05 4.64
N ARG A 178 14.03 -12.84 5.94
CA ARG A 178 12.96 -13.51 6.67
C ARG A 178 11.57 -13.11 6.16
N LEU A 179 11.33 -11.82 5.88
CA LEU A 179 10.07 -11.33 5.33
C LEU A 179 9.72 -12.08 4.03
N TYR A 180 10.65 -12.21 3.11
CA TYR A 180 10.41 -12.90 1.83
C TYR A 180 9.98 -14.35 2.03
N LYS A 181 10.65 -15.08 2.95
CA LYS A 181 10.28 -16.45 3.30
C LYS A 181 8.91 -16.54 3.97
N VAL A 182 8.60 -15.60 4.86
CA VAL A 182 7.30 -15.57 5.56
C VAL A 182 6.17 -15.28 4.57
N CYS A 183 6.35 -14.38 3.62
CA CYS A 183 5.36 -14.13 2.57
C CYS A 183 5.12 -15.40 1.73
N GLU A 184 6.18 -16.08 1.27
CA GLU A 184 6.07 -17.36 0.56
C GLU A 184 5.32 -18.43 1.37
N GLN A 185 5.64 -18.59 2.67
CA GLN A 185 5.05 -19.60 3.55
C GLN A 185 3.56 -19.36 3.86
N ASN A 186 3.11 -18.10 3.81
CA ASN A 186 1.73 -17.72 4.12
C ASN A 186 0.90 -17.37 2.86
N ASP A 187 1.43 -17.62 1.67
CA ASP A 187 0.79 -17.29 0.38
C ASP A 187 0.43 -15.79 0.29
N VAL A 188 1.32 -14.93 0.78
CA VAL A 188 1.19 -13.47 0.74
C VAL A 188 2.05 -12.92 -0.38
N GLY A 189 1.45 -12.13 -1.29
CA GLY A 189 2.17 -11.42 -2.34
C GLY A 189 3.11 -10.34 -1.75
N ILE A 190 4.24 -10.07 -2.42
CA ILE A 190 5.17 -9.01 -2.05
C ILE A 190 5.74 -8.33 -3.31
#